data_1a1bf9048f9bc13c4dfd86de81e3641c
#
_entry.id   1a1bf9048f9bc13c4dfd86de81e3641c
#
_cell.length_a   1.000
_cell.length_b   1.000
_cell.length_c   1.000
_cell.angle_alpha   90.00
_cell.angle_beta   90.00
_cell.angle_gamma   90.00
#
_symmetry.space_group_name_H-M   'P 1'
#
loop_
_entity.id
_entity.type
_entity.pdbx_description
1 polymer ?
#
loop_
_entity_poly.entity_id
_entity_poly.type
_entity_poly.pdbx_seq_one_letter_code
_entity_poly.pdbx_strand_id
1 'polypeptide(L)'
;MSINIFNPFKDLIFDEQFCFLTGELTTEKMSVYPDWLMDHFKFRDDRIEMMDKSKVYRYGDLQLPCSKRVKDAFETLDETFREAFKKGYETVAALDEHLLFLWTGRMVYGMLYYEMRYENERMMKLRERFDLSPMLRERFANFHLMLQSIVEPVVFVGRKPWSIAVFPLKYSADIFSYRDDTVNLLFQFGVNGFGLIACLQDNGVLGEKQKDILSSLQKSLRMVKK
;
A
#
# COMPACT_ATOMS: atom_id res chain seq x y z
N MET A 1 28.99 4.52 11.01
CA MET A 1 28.60 3.96 9.70
C MET A 1 27.45 4.80 9.19
N SER A 2 27.56 5.44 8.03
CA SER A 2 26.41 6.11 7.40
C SER A 2 25.48 5.02 6.83
N ILE A 3 24.27 4.93 7.36
CA ILE A 3 23.24 4.07 6.78
C ILE A 3 22.89 4.68 5.41
N ASN A 4 23.26 3.98 4.36
CA ASN A 4 22.89 4.43 3.01
C ASN A 4 21.44 4.00 2.76
N ILE A 5 20.51 4.90 3.06
CA ILE A 5 19.08 4.66 2.88
C ILE A 5 18.75 4.76 1.39
N PHE A 6 18.24 3.69 0.81
CA PHE A 6 17.77 3.70 -0.57
C PHE A 6 16.57 4.63 -0.73
N ASN A 7 16.60 5.47 -1.75
CA ASN A 7 15.52 6.40 -2.07
C ASN A 7 15.32 6.48 -3.58
N PRO A 8 14.36 5.73 -4.16
CA PRO A 8 14.11 5.72 -5.61
C PRO A 8 13.58 7.07 -6.13
N PHE A 9 13.01 7.91 -5.27
CA PHE A 9 12.48 9.22 -5.64
C PHE A 9 13.55 10.29 -5.80
N LYS A 10 14.78 10.05 -5.32
CA LYS A 10 15.89 10.98 -5.53
C LYS A 10 16.20 11.13 -7.01
N ASP A 11 16.33 10.00 -7.72
CA ASP A 11 16.72 9.96 -9.12
C ASP A 11 15.60 9.39 -10.02
N LEU A 12 14.41 9.13 -9.47
CA LEU A 12 13.23 8.56 -10.12
C LEU A 12 13.54 7.21 -10.81
N ILE A 13 14.26 6.34 -10.09
CA ILE A 13 14.68 5.02 -10.58
C ILE A 13 13.68 3.96 -10.11
N PHE A 14 12.95 3.37 -11.06
CA PHE A 14 11.96 2.31 -10.84
C PHE A 14 12.27 1.11 -11.74
N ASP A 15 13.45 0.51 -11.53
CA ASP A 15 13.99 -0.59 -12.35
C ASP A 15 13.66 -1.95 -11.72
N GLU A 16 13.25 -2.91 -12.55
CA GLU A 16 12.93 -4.28 -12.11
C GLU A 16 14.15 -5.09 -11.63
N GLN A 17 15.36 -4.63 -11.85
CA GLN A 17 16.58 -5.29 -11.39
C GLN A 17 16.91 -4.97 -9.93
N PHE A 18 16.28 -3.97 -9.36
CA PHE A 18 16.54 -3.54 -7.99
C PHE A 18 15.33 -3.74 -7.10
N CYS A 19 15.58 -4.25 -5.90
CA CYS A 19 14.55 -4.35 -4.87
C CYS A 19 13.88 -2.99 -4.66
N PHE A 20 12.56 -2.96 -4.79
CA PHE A 20 11.77 -1.73 -4.68
C PHE A 20 11.97 -0.99 -3.35
N LEU A 21 12.37 -1.71 -2.30
CA LEU A 21 12.45 -1.17 -0.95
C LEU A 21 13.89 -0.89 -0.50
N THR A 22 14.85 -1.74 -0.88
CA THR A 22 16.23 -1.65 -0.38
C THR A 22 17.26 -1.27 -1.44
N GLY A 23 16.89 -1.29 -2.73
CA GLY A 23 17.81 -1.03 -3.84
C GLY A 23 18.84 -2.12 -4.09
N GLU A 24 18.73 -3.26 -3.43
CA GLU A 24 19.58 -4.42 -3.67
C GLU A 24 19.28 -5.05 -5.05
N LEU A 25 20.30 -5.52 -5.76
CA LEU A 25 20.09 -6.29 -6.99
C LEU A 25 19.28 -7.55 -6.69
N THR A 26 18.28 -7.82 -7.50
CA THR A 26 17.39 -8.97 -7.31
C THR A 26 16.83 -9.50 -8.62
N THR A 27 16.48 -10.77 -8.63
CA THR A 27 15.66 -11.42 -9.68
C THR A 27 14.33 -11.92 -9.11
N GLU A 28 14.13 -11.79 -7.79
CA GLU A 28 12.89 -12.19 -7.13
C GLU A 28 11.83 -11.10 -7.26
N LYS A 29 10.59 -11.54 -7.22
CA LYS A 29 9.41 -10.67 -7.23
C LYS A 29 8.43 -11.13 -6.17
N MET A 30 7.57 -10.21 -5.74
CA MET A 30 6.42 -10.47 -4.87
C MET A 30 5.19 -9.76 -5.39
N SER A 31 4.01 -10.29 -5.11
CA SER A 31 2.74 -9.67 -5.49
C SER A 31 2.51 -8.37 -4.71
N VAL A 32 1.99 -7.34 -5.40
CA VAL A 32 1.53 -6.10 -4.74
C VAL A 32 0.42 -6.41 -3.74
N TYR A 33 -0.54 -7.20 -4.16
CA TYR A 33 -1.63 -7.67 -3.30
C TYR A 33 -1.32 -9.06 -2.76
N PRO A 34 -1.65 -9.39 -1.49
CA PRO A 34 -1.44 -10.72 -0.95
C PRO A 34 -2.13 -11.80 -1.77
N ASP A 35 -1.41 -12.86 -2.14
CA ASP A 35 -1.96 -13.95 -2.95
C ASP A 35 -3.18 -14.60 -2.30
N TRP A 36 -3.13 -14.83 -0.99
CA TRP A 36 -4.26 -15.40 -0.24
C TRP A 36 -5.53 -14.53 -0.32
N LEU A 37 -5.37 -13.19 -0.40
CA LEU A 37 -6.49 -12.25 -0.50
C LEU A 37 -7.12 -12.31 -1.89
N MET A 38 -6.29 -12.31 -2.93
CA MET A 38 -6.74 -12.43 -4.32
C MET A 38 -7.46 -13.75 -4.57
N ASP A 39 -6.97 -14.85 -3.99
CA ASP A 39 -7.56 -16.18 -4.15
C ASP A 39 -8.87 -16.30 -3.35
N HIS A 40 -8.93 -15.74 -2.13
CA HIS A 40 -10.12 -15.79 -1.29
C HIS A 40 -11.30 -15.07 -1.93
N PHE A 41 -11.08 -13.87 -2.49
CA PHE A 41 -12.12 -13.04 -3.13
C PHE A 41 -12.17 -13.19 -4.65
N LYS A 42 -11.33 -14.03 -5.26
CA LYS A 42 -11.32 -14.38 -6.68
C LYS A 42 -11.15 -13.19 -7.62
N PHE A 43 -10.38 -12.17 -7.22
CA PHE A 43 -10.14 -10.97 -8.04
C PHE A 43 -8.77 -10.95 -8.74
N ARG A 44 -8.00 -12.05 -8.69
CA ARG A 44 -6.67 -12.14 -9.33
C ARG A 44 -6.67 -11.74 -10.80
N ASP A 45 -7.71 -12.13 -11.54
CA ASP A 45 -7.88 -11.85 -12.97
C ASP A 45 -8.66 -10.57 -13.26
N ASP A 46 -9.17 -9.90 -12.22
CA ASP A 46 -9.88 -8.64 -12.37
C ASP A 46 -8.95 -7.54 -12.84
N ARG A 47 -9.52 -6.54 -13.52
CA ARG A 47 -8.77 -5.43 -14.11
C ARG A 47 -8.68 -4.27 -13.15
N ILE A 48 -7.49 -3.66 -13.10
CA ILE A 48 -7.24 -2.40 -12.43
C ILE A 48 -6.68 -1.39 -13.42
N GLU A 49 -7.24 -0.19 -13.45
CA GLU A 49 -6.83 0.89 -14.32
C GLU A 49 -5.83 1.80 -13.61
N MET A 50 -4.80 2.24 -14.31
CA MET A 50 -3.90 3.30 -13.85
C MET A 50 -4.63 4.65 -13.80
N MET A 51 -4.09 5.62 -13.07
CA MET A 51 -4.73 6.93 -12.85
C MET A 51 -5.10 7.65 -14.14
N ASP A 52 -4.25 7.58 -15.16
CA ASP A 52 -4.50 8.21 -16.47
C ASP A 52 -5.40 7.38 -17.38
N LYS A 53 -5.86 6.19 -16.91
CA LYS A 53 -6.70 5.22 -17.64
C LYS A 53 -6.11 4.71 -18.95
N SER A 54 -4.86 4.99 -19.24
CA SER A 54 -4.19 4.61 -20.48
C SER A 54 -3.69 3.17 -20.46
N LYS A 55 -3.54 2.59 -19.27
CA LYS A 55 -3.05 1.23 -19.08
C LYS A 55 -3.90 0.48 -18.06
N VAL A 56 -4.16 -0.77 -18.38
CA VAL A 56 -4.95 -1.70 -17.56
C VAL A 56 -4.08 -2.91 -17.25
N TYR A 57 -4.04 -3.29 -16.00
CA TYR A 57 -3.37 -4.50 -15.51
C TYR A 57 -4.39 -5.47 -14.93
N ARG A 58 -4.00 -6.72 -14.72
CA ARG A 58 -4.70 -7.62 -13.81
C ARG A 58 -4.05 -7.51 -12.44
N TYR A 59 -4.81 -7.70 -11.39
CA TYR A 59 -4.26 -7.67 -10.02
C TYR A 59 -3.10 -8.67 -9.84
N GLY A 60 -3.21 -9.88 -10.40
CA GLY A 60 -2.18 -10.91 -10.34
C GLY A 60 -0.90 -10.59 -11.11
N ASP A 61 -0.94 -9.66 -12.08
CA ASP A 61 0.22 -9.25 -12.87
C ASP A 61 1.07 -8.17 -12.17
N LEU A 62 0.55 -7.58 -11.10
CA LEU A 62 1.23 -6.52 -10.36
C LEU A 62 2.27 -7.13 -9.41
N GLN A 63 3.53 -7.12 -9.84
CA GLN A 63 4.67 -7.71 -9.13
C GLN A 63 5.74 -6.67 -8.84
N LEU A 64 6.23 -6.62 -7.60
CA LEU A 64 7.32 -5.75 -7.18
C LEU A 64 8.64 -6.54 -7.15
N PRO A 65 9.73 -6.01 -7.74
CA PRO A 65 11.04 -6.60 -7.57
C PRO A 65 11.48 -6.46 -6.11
N CYS A 66 11.82 -7.56 -5.46
CA CYS A 66 12.17 -7.54 -4.04
C CYS A 66 13.35 -8.46 -3.73
N SER A 67 14.19 -8.07 -2.77
CA SER A 67 15.19 -8.99 -2.22
C SER A 67 14.50 -10.07 -1.37
N LYS A 68 15.18 -11.20 -1.23
CA LYS A 68 14.64 -12.32 -0.41
C LYS A 68 14.26 -11.86 0.99
N ARG A 69 15.07 -11.03 1.62
CA ARG A 69 14.84 -10.47 2.95
C ARG A 69 13.52 -9.69 3.02
N VAL A 70 13.25 -8.84 2.02
CA VAL A 70 12.00 -8.06 1.94
C VAL A 70 10.80 -8.97 1.71
N LYS A 71 10.94 -9.94 0.82
CA LYS A 71 9.90 -10.92 0.52
C LYS A 71 9.50 -11.73 1.76
N ASP A 72 10.48 -12.35 2.43
CA ASP A 72 10.25 -13.16 3.63
C ASP A 72 9.56 -12.34 4.74
N ALA A 73 9.94 -11.06 4.90
CA ALA A 73 9.33 -10.18 5.88
C ALA A 73 7.85 -9.87 5.57
N PHE A 74 7.53 -9.56 4.31
CA PHE A 74 6.14 -9.34 3.91
C PHE A 74 5.30 -10.62 3.89
N GLU A 75 5.87 -11.77 3.56
CA GLU A 75 5.17 -13.07 3.65
C GLU A 75 4.80 -13.39 5.11
N THR A 76 5.70 -13.10 6.06
CA THR A 76 5.41 -13.23 7.50
C THR A 76 4.29 -12.28 7.94
N LEU A 77 4.30 -11.05 7.45
CA LEU A 77 3.24 -10.07 7.73
C LEU A 77 1.89 -10.53 7.12
N ASP A 78 1.91 -11.04 5.89
CA ASP A 78 0.73 -11.55 5.21
C ASP A 78 0.10 -12.72 5.97
N GLU A 79 0.91 -13.63 6.51
CA GLU A 79 0.42 -14.75 7.32
C GLU A 79 -0.21 -14.25 8.63
N THR A 80 0.45 -13.27 9.30
CA THR A 80 -0.09 -12.64 10.51
C THR A 80 -1.46 -12.02 10.26
N PHE A 81 -1.57 -11.30 9.13
CA PHE A 81 -2.83 -10.65 8.75
C PHE A 81 -3.89 -11.68 8.34
N ARG A 82 -3.51 -12.72 7.61
CA ARG A 82 -4.41 -13.83 7.21
C ARG A 82 -5.00 -14.53 8.41
N GLU A 83 -4.21 -14.83 9.43
CA GLU A 83 -4.69 -15.46 10.65
C GLU A 83 -5.61 -14.54 11.48
N ALA A 84 -5.31 -13.24 11.54
CA ALA A 84 -6.18 -12.27 12.17
C ALA A 84 -7.51 -12.13 11.41
N PHE A 85 -7.44 -12.09 10.07
CA PHE A 85 -8.60 -12.02 9.19
C PHE A 85 -9.57 -13.18 9.41
N LYS A 86 -9.07 -14.41 9.50
CA LYS A 86 -9.89 -15.61 9.76
C LYS A 86 -10.65 -15.53 11.09
N LYS A 87 -10.07 -14.87 12.10
CA LYS A 87 -10.67 -14.69 13.42
C LYS A 87 -11.65 -13.51 13.49
N GLY A 88 -11.63 -12.62 12.50
CA GLY A 88 -12.56 -11.52 12.33
C GLY A 88 -12.12 -10.20 12.98
N TYR A 89 -13.10 -9.27 13.04
CA TYR A 89 -12.89 -7.86 13.38
C TYR A 89 -12.05 -7.63 14.64
N GLU A 90 -12.39 -8.25 15.75
CA GLU A 90 -11.71 -7.98 17.04
C GLU A 90 -10.22 -8.30 16.97
N THR A 91 -9.84 -9.36 16.24
CA THR A 91 -8.44 -9.74 16.10
C THR A 91 -7.69 -8.80 15.17
N VAL A 92 -8.31 -8.38 14.07
CA VAL A 92 -7.70 -7.40 13.14
C VAL A 92 -7.56 -6.05 13.82
N ALA A 93 -8.57 -5.60 14.58
CA ALA A 93 -8.53 -4.34 15.32
C ALA A 93 -7.50 -4.32 16.47
N ALA A 94 -7.10 -5.50 16.95
CA ALA A 94 -6.08 -5.66 17.98
C ALA A 94 -4.65 -5.77 17.43
N LEU A 95 -4.47 -5.83 16.10
CA LEU A 95 -3.14 -5.81 15.51
C LEU A 95 -2.42 -4.48 15.79
N ASP A 96 -1.10 -4.55 15.91
CA ASP A 96 -0.28 -3.34 16.01
C ASP A 96 -0.49 -2.45 14.78
N GLU A 97 -0.72 -1.15 15.00
CA GLU A 97 -0.97 -0.20 13.91
C GLU A 97 0.20 -0.10 12.91
N HIS A 98 1.44 -0.35 13.34
CA HIS A 98 2.57 -0.37 12.46
C HIS A 98 2.50 -1.56 11.49
N LEU A 99 2.04 -2.73 11.95
CA LEU A 99 1.81 -3.88 11.06
C LEU A 99 0.68 -3.57 10.05
N LEU A 100 -0.40 -2.93 10.51
CA LEU A 100 -1.47 -2.46 9.61
C LEU A 100 -0.96 -1.43 8.60
N PHE A 101 -0.10 -0.50 9.03
CA PHE A 101 0.56 0.47 8.15
C PHE A 101 1.41 -0.22 7.08
N LEU A 102 2.27 -1.16 7.47
CA LEU A 102 3.14 -1.88 6.53
C LEU A 102 2.34 -2.71 5.52
N TRP A 103 1.29 -3.37 5.98
CA TRP A 103 0.43 -4.20 5.13
C TRP A 103 -0.32 -3.37 4.09
N THR A 104 -1.01 -2.31 4.51
CA THR A 104 -1.73 -1.40 3.61
C THR A 104 -0.78 -0.57 2.74
N GLY A 105 0.32 -0.12 3.33
CA GLY A 105 1.33 0.69 2.68
C GLY A 105 2.00 -0.03 1.51
N ARG A 106 2.25 -1.34 1.61
CA ARG A 106 2.80 -2.12 0.49
C ARG A 106 1.88 -2.05 -0.73
N MET A 107 0.58 -2.20 -0.56
CA MET A 107 -0.38 -2.18 -1.67
C MET A 107 -0.43 -0.81 -2.34
N VAL A 108 -0.54 0.26 -1.54
CA VAL A 108 -0.52 1.64 -2.07
C VAL A 108 0.82 1.97 -2.74
N TYR A 109 1.94 1.56 -2.13
CA TYR A 109 3.25 1.75 -2.72
C TYR A 109 3.43 0.97 -4.02
N GLY A 110 2.90 -0.25 -4.08
CA GLY A 110 2.94 -1.06 -5.29
C GLY A 110 2.23 -0.37 -6.46
N MET A 111 1.06 0.21 -6.22
CA MET A 111 0.35 1.00 -7.23
C MET A 111 1.16 2.24 -7.62
N LEU A 112 1.68 2.98 -6.64
CA LEU A 112 2.54 4.14 -6.89
C LEU A 112 3.79 3.76 -7.71
N TYR A 113 4.43 2.63 -7.42
CA TYR A 113 5.58 2.12 -8.17
C TYR A 113 5.25 1.91 -9.65
N TYR A 114 4.10 1.30 -9.95
CA TYR A 114 3.64 1.09 -11.32
C TYR A 114 3.30 2.41 -12.02
N GLU A 115 2.64 3.35 -11.34
CA GLU A 115 2.36 4.69 -11.88
C GLU A 115 3.65 5.44 -12.24
N MET A 116 4.62 5.46 -11.32
CA MET A 116 5.90 6.14 -11.53
C MET A 116 6.69 5.50 -12.68
N ARG A 117 6.72 4.17 -12.73
CA ARG A 117 7.39 3.44 -13.80
C ARG A 117 6.74 3.71 -15.15
N TYR A 118 5.41 3.63 -15.22
CA TYR A 118 4.67 3.89 -16.44
C TYR A 118 4.92 5.31 -16.97
N GLU A 119 4.81 6.31 -16.10
CA GLU A 119 5.07 7.70 -16.49
C GLU A 119 6.52 7.91 -16.96
N ASN A 120 7.49 7.32 -16.28
CA ASN A 120 8.89 7.37 -16.71
C ASN A 120 9.08 6.76 -18.10
N GLU A 121 8.54 5.56 -18.36
CA GLU A 121 8.58 4.92 -19.68
C GLU A 121 7.88 5.77 -20.77
N ARG A 122 6.74 6.41 -20.44
CA ARG A 122 6.00 7.27 -21.34
C ARG A 122 6.80 8.52 -21.73
N MET A 123 7.39 9.19 -20.75
CA MET A 123 8.19 10.40 -20.98
C MET A 123 9.47 10.09 -21.77
N MET A 124 10.13 8.95 -21.48
CA MET A 124 11.29 8.51 -22.28
C MET A 124 10.94 8.31 -23.76
N LYS A 125 9.77 7.76 -24.09
CA LYS A 125 9.30 7.62 -25.49
C LYS A 125 9.09 8.97 -26.16
N LEU A 126 8.68 9.98 -25.40
CA LEU A 126 8.53 11.36 -25.87
C LEU A 126 9.85 12.13 -25.93
N ARG A 127 10.96 11.53 -25.50
CA ARG A 127 12.28 12.16 -25.30
C ARG A 127 12.24 13.32 -24.29
N GLU A 128 11.33 13.19 -23.32
CA GLU A 128 11.18 14.14 -22.22
C GLU A 128 11.65 13.47 -20.91
N ARG A 129 11.97 14.29 -19.93
CA ARG A 129 12.34 13.80 -18.60
C ARG A 129 11.09 13.76 -17.71
N PHE A 130 10.86 12.62 -17.11
CA PHE A 130 9.87 12.52 -16.04
C PHE A 130 10.36 13.26 -14.80
N ASP A 131 9.51 14.06 -14.21
CA ASP A 131 9.80 14.76 -12.95
C ASP A 131 8.53 14.84 -12.07
N LEU A 132 8.77 14.92 -10.77
CA LEU A 132 7.74 15.16 -9.75
C LEU A 132 7.96 16.53 -9.13
N SER A 133 6.88 17.18 -8.73
CA SER A 133 7.00 18.38 -7.89
C SER A 133 7.82 18.08 -6.63
N PRO A 134 8.62 19.02 -6.12
CA PRO A 134 9.44 18.80 -4.93
C PRO A 134 8.62 18.27 -3.74
N MET A 135 7.42 18.77 -3.56
CA MET A 135 6.51 18.34 -2.50
C MET A 135 6.10 16.86 -2.63
N LEU A 136 5.72 16.41 -3.82
CA LEU A 136 5.36 15.01 -4.06
C LEU A 136 6.57 14.09 -3.94
N ARG A 137 7.73 14.54 -4.44
CA ARG A 137 8.99 13.80 -4.34
C ARG A 137 9.37 13.55 -2.87
N GLU A 138 9.32 14.57 -2.04
CA GLU A 138 9.59 14.45 -0.61
C GLU A 138 8.56 13.57 0.10
N ARG A 139 7.29 13.76 -0.21
CA ARG A 139 6.19 12.97 0.36
C ARG A 139 6.36 11.48 0.08
N PHE A 140 6.59 11.11 -1.18
CA PHE A 140 6.76 9.71 -1.56
C PHE A 140 8.08 9.12 -1.04
N ALA A 141 9.14 9.90 -0.98
CA ALA A 141 10.40 9.48 -0.37
C ALA A 141 10.24 9.16 1.14
N ASN A 142 9.51 10.00 1.86
CA ASN A 142 9.21 9.76 3.28
C ASN A 142 8.32 8.53 3.48
N PHE A 143 7.32 8.34 2.62
CA PHE A 143 6.49 7.14 2.65
C PHE A 143 7.32 5.87 2.40
N HIS A 144 8.16 5.88 1.38
CA HIS A 144 9.09 4.79 1.08
C HIS A 144 10.03 4.49 2.25
N LEU A 145 10.59 5.52 2.87
CA LEU A 145 11.45 5.38 4.05
C LEU A 145 10.72 4.71 5.21
N MET A 146 9.47 5.07 5.46
CA MET A 146 8.67 4.45 6.51
C MET A 146 8.41 2.95 6.23
N LEU A 147 8.19 2.56 4.96
CA LEU A 147 8.00 1.16 4.57
C LEU A 147 9.28 0.32 4.78
N GLN A 148 10.47 0.91 4.72
CA GLN A 148 11.72 0.19 4.99
C GLN A 148 11.77 -0.36 6.40
N SER A 149 10.96 0.14 7.32
CA SER A 149 10.86 -0.38 8.69
C SER A 149 10.41 -1.84 8.78
N ILE A 150 9.96 -2.46 7.69
CA ILE A 150 9.68 -3.90 7.63
C ILE A 150 10.97 -4.75 7.78
N VAL A 151 12.11 -4.24 7.30
CA VAL A 151 13.40 -4.94 7.32
C VAL A 151 14.48 -4.22 8.12
N GLU A 152 14.32 -2.92 8.34
CA GLU A 152 15.22 -2.08 9.13
C GLU A 152 14.45 -1.54 10.34
N PRO A 153 14.65 -2.11 11.55
CA PRO A 153 13.92 -1.66 12.73
C PRO A 153 14.05 -0.16 12.95
N VAL A 154 12.92 0.54 12.93
CA VAL A 154 12.83 1.99 13.16
C VAL A 154 11.91 2.25 14.34
N VAL A 155 12.32 3.15 15.21
CA VAL A 155 11.49 3.65 16.29
C VAL A 155 10.93 5.00 15.87
N PHE A 156 9.62 5.08 15.72
CA PHE A 156 8.94 6.34 15.47
C PHE A 156 8.80 7.11 16.79
N VAL A 157 9.53 8.23 16.91
CA VAL A 157 9.52 9.06 18.12
C VAL A 157 8.46 10.15 17.97
N GLY A 158 7.62 10.29 18.99
CA GLY A 158 6.56 11.29 19.00
C GLY A 158 5.25 10.79 18.39
N ARG A 159 4.60 11.65 17.61
CA ARG A 159 3.33 11.32 16.96
C ARG A 159 3.52 10.36 15.79
N LYS A 160 2.66 9.36 15.68
CA LYS A 160 2.68 8.44 14.53
C LYS A 160 2.44 9.21 13.24
N PRO A 161 3.19 8.94 12.17
CA PRO A 161 3.03 9.66 10.90
C PRO A 161 1.78 9.24 10.11
N TRP A 162 1.08 8.19 10.53
CA TRP A 162 -0.13 7.66 9.90
C TRP A 162 -1.33 7.67 10.84
N SER A 163 -2.51 7.53 10.27
CA SER A 163 -3.75 7.22 10.99
C SER A 163 -4.41 5.99 10.37
N ILE A 164 -4.77 5.01 11.20
CA ILE A 164 -5.43 3.79 10.77
C ILE A 164 -6.64 3.54 11.64
N ALA A 165 -7.75 3.19 11.00
CA ALA A 165 -8.98 2.82 11.69
C ALA A 165 -9.50 1.49 11.15
N VAL A 166 -9.76 0.56 12.06
CA VAL A 166 -10.48 -0.68 11.80
C VAL A 166 -11.87 -0.56 12.45
N PHE A 167 -12.92 -0.92 11.73
CA PHE A 167 -14.29 -0.79 12.20
C PHE A 167 -15.16 -1.96 11.73
N PRO A 168 -16.22 -2.31 12.48
CA PRO A 168 -17.11 -3.38 12.08
C PRO A 168 -17.92 -2.99 10.85
N LEU A 169 -18.06 -3.92 9.91
CA LEU A 169 -18.77 -3.72 8.65
C LEU A 169 -19.57 -4.97 8.31
N LYS A 170 -20.78 -4.80 7.79
CA LYS A 170 -21.64 -5.91 7.34
C LYS A 170 -21.80 -5.84 5.83
N TYR A 171 -21.20 -6.80 5.15
CA TYR A 171 -21.38 -7.04 3.72
C TYR A 171 -21.85 -8.50 3.49
N SER A 172 -22.23 -8.83 2.26
CA SER A 172 -22.32 -10.23 1.83
C SER A 172 -20.92 -10.86 1.85
N ALA A 173 -20.83 -12.17 2.10
CA ALA A 173 -19.55 -12.85 2.33
C ALA A 173 -18.57 -12.78 1.14
N ASP A 174 -19.10 -12.59 -0.06
CA ASP A 174 -18.38 -12.51 -1.33
C ASP A 174 -17.97 -11.10 -1.73
N ILE A 175 -18.34 -10.07 -0.95
CA ILE A 175 -18.01 -8.69 -1.27
C ILE A 175 -16.61 -8.35 -0.79
N PHE A 176 -15.79 -7.93 -1.73
CA PHE A 176 -14.51 -7.29 -1.53
C PHE A 176 -14.61 -5.84 -2.05
N SER A 177 -14.34 -4.88 -1.19
CA SER A 177 -14.29 -3.47 -1.54
C SER A 177 -12.87 -2.95 -1.31
N TYR A 178 -12.28 -2.43 -2.36
CA TYR A 178 -10.94 -1.84 -2.32
C TYR A 178 -10.95 -0.49 -3.03
N ARG A 179 -10.28 0.47 -2.44
CA ARG A 179 -9.99 1.76 -3.05
C ARG A 179 -8.71 2.33 -2.49
N ASP A 180 -7.89 2.90 -3.35
CA ASP A 180 -6.72 3.68 -2.96
C ASP A 180 -6.72 5.05 -3.63
N ASP A 181 -5.87 5.92 -3.10
CA ASP A 181 -5.47 7.19 -3.68
C ASP A 181 -3.96 7.31 -3.46
N THR A 182 -3.20 6.99 -4.48
CA THR A 182 -1.73 6.95 -4.41
C THR A 182 -1.11 8.32 -4.21
N VAL A 183 -1.76 9.40 -4.67
CA VAL A 183 -1.28 10.77 -4.49
C VAL A 183 -1.47 11.23 -3.04
N ASN A 184 -2.63 10.94 -2.46
CA ASN A 184 -2.95 11.30 -1.08
C ASN A 184 -2.53 10.22 -0.07
N LEU A 185 -2.00 9.09 -0.53
CA LEU A 185 -1.59 7.94 0.29
C LEU A 185 -2.73 7.45 1.20
N LEU A 186 -3.92 7.30 0.58
CA LEU A 186 -5.11 6.79 1.23
C LEU A 186 -5.36 5.35 0.82
N PHE A 187 -5.87 4.57 1.75
CA PHE A 187 -6.26 3.18 1.54
C PHE A 187 -7.61 2.93 2.21
N GLN A 188 -8.51 2.28 1.49
CA GLN A 188 -9.80 1.83 1.98
C GLN A 188 -10.02 0.39 1.58
N PHE A 189 -10.40 -0.40 2.55
CA PHE A 189 -10.66 -1.83 2.40
C PHE A 189 -11.92 -2.20 3.16
N GLY A 190 -12.76 -3.04 2.59
CA GLY A 190 -13.98 -3.49 3.24
C GLY A 190 -14.36 -4.90 2.81
N VAL A 191 -14.64 -5.74 3.79
CA VAL A 191 -15.10 -7.12 3.62
C VAL A 191 -16.24 -7.40 4.58
N ASN A 192 -16.87 -8.55 4.46
CA ASN A 192 -17.82 -8.96 5.49
C ASN A 192 -17.09 -9.16 6.82
N GLY A 193 -17.54 -8.46 7.84
CA GLY A 193 -16.99 -8.46 9.20
C GLY A 193 -16.29 -7.17 9.58
N PHE A 194 -15.45 -6.60 8.73
CA PHE A 194 -14.75 -5.36 9.04
C PHE A 194 -14.37 -4.51 7.83
N GLY A 195 -14.16 -3.22 8.08
CA GLY A 195 -13.52 -2.28 7.17
C GLY A 195 -12.23 -1.73 7.78
N LEU A 196 -11.31 -1.31 6.93
CA LEU A 196 -10.07 -0.66 7.30
C LEU A 196 -9.87 0.58 6.44
N ILE A 197 -9.50 1.69 7.06
CA ILE A 197 -9.12 2.93 6.41
C ILE A 197 -7.76 3.34 6.94
N ALA A 198 -6.84 3.64 6.04
CA ALA A 198 -5.51 4.12 6.39
C ALA A 198 -5.20 5.42 5.65
N CYS A 199 -4.73 6.42 6.39
CA CYS A 199 -4.05 7.60 5.88
C CYS A 199 -2.58 7.42 6.20
N LEU A 200 -1.79 7.06 5.19
CA LEU A 200 -0.44 6.53 5.38
C LEU A 200 0.60 7.63 5.65
N GLN A 201 0.22 8.91 5.51
CA GLN A 201 1.09 10.05 5.82
C GLN A 201 0.27 11.30 6.11
N ASP A 202 -0.45 11.30 7.23
CA ASP A 202 -1.27 12.41 7.68
C ASP A 202 -0.83 13.00 9.03
N ASN A 203 0.31 12.56 9.55
CA ASN A 203 0.83 12.93 10.87
C ASN A 203 -0.16 12.65 12.01
N GLY A 204 -0.96 11.59 11.89
CA GLY A 204 -1.94 11.17 12.88
C GLY A 204 -3.13 12.14 13.05
N VAL A 205 -3.37 13.03 12.08
CA VAL A 205 -4.45 14.06 12.18
C VAL A 205 -5.82 13.42 12.17
N LEU A 206 -6.04 12.38 11.38
CA LEU A 206 -7.33 11.69 11.32
C LEU A 206 -7.62 10.89 12.59
N GLY A 207 -6.60 10.40 13.27
CA GLY A 207 -6.77 9.75 14.58
C GLY A 207 -7.46 10.65 15.61
N GLU A 208 -7.25 11.95 15.55
CA GLU A 208 -7.89 12.93 16.45
C GLU A 208 -9.32 13.31 16.03
N LYS A 209 -9.63 13.24 14.74
CA LYS A 209 -10.95 13.60 14.17
C LYS A 209 -11.82 12.38 13.83
N GLN A 210 -11.47 11.22 14.33
CA GLN A 210 -11.95 9.91 13.87
C GLN A 210 -13.48 9.75 13.80
N LYS A 211 -14.24 10.31 14.70
CA LYS A 211 -15.69 10.03 14.79
C LYS A 211 -16.49 10.57 13.60
N ASP A 212 -16.19 11.75 13.13
CA ASP A 212 -16.95 12.39 12.04
C ASP A 212 -16.55 11.89 10.67
N ILE A 213 -15.26 11.65 10.48
CA ILE A 213 -14.70 11.17 9.19
C ILE A 213 -15.03 9.69 8.98
N LEU A 214 -14.91 8.85 10.00
CA LEU A 214 -15.32 7.44 9.94
C LEU A 214 -16.79 7.28 9.56
N SER A 215 -17.68 8.13 10.09
CA SER A 215 -19.10 8.07 9.74
C SER A 215 -19.37 8.39 8.27
N SER A 216 -18.63 9.34 7.68
CA SER A 216 -18.76 9.71 6.28
C SER A 216 -18.14 8.68 5.35
N LEU A 217 -16.98 8.11 5.72
CA LEU A 217 -16.28 7.07 4.96
C LEU A 217 -17.00 5.71 5.04
N GLN A 218 -17.58 5.36 6.17
CA GLN A 218 -18.46 4.20 6.29
C GLN A 218 -19.68 4.30 5.38
N LYS A 219 -20.23 5.51 5.20
CA LYS A 219 -21.30 5.76 4.23
C LYS A 219 -20.81 5.55 2.80
N SER A 220 -19.61 6.02 2.45
CA SER A 220 -19.05 5.83 1.09
C SER A 220 -18.82 4.36 0.75
N LEU A 221 -18.30 3.56 1.69
CA LEU A 221 -18.15 2.11 1.52
C LEU A 221 -19.49 1.38 1.38
N ARG A 222 -20.55 1.88 2.03
CA ARG A 222 -21.91 1.33 1.88
C ARG A 222 -22.56 1.67 0.53
N MET A 223 -22.12 2.74 -0.13
CA MET A 223 -22.70 3.21 -1.40
C MET A 223 -22.16 2.50 -2.65
N VAL A 224 -21.11 1.70 -2.53
CA VAL A 224 -20.53 0.89 -3.63
C VAL A 224 -21.37 -0.37 -3.92
N LYS A 225 -22.57 -0.47 -3.39
CA LYS A 225 -23.59 -1.45 -3.81
C LYS A 225 -24.32 -0.95 -5.06
N LYS A 226 -23.67 -1.04 -6.22
CA LYS A 226 -24.44 -1.11 -7.49
C LYS A 226 -23.64 -1.89 -8.51
#